data_5247d043d7e6d803c0001d0d95d03def
#
_entry.id   5247d043d7e6d803c0001d0d95d03def
#
_cell.length_a   1.000
_cell.length_b   1.000
_cell.length_c   1.000
_cell.angle_alpha   90.00
_cell.angle_beta   90.00
_cell.angle_gamma   90.00
#
_symmetry.space_group_name_H-M   'P 1'
#
loop_
_entity.id
_entity.type
_entity.pdbx_description
1 polymer ?
#
loop_
_entity_poly.entity_id
_entity_poly.type
_entity_poly.pdbx_seq_one_letter_code
_entity_poly.pdbx_strand_id
1 'polypeptide(L)'
;MKRRHLALGAVGAVAAVAGVGWNLWRASVPTPAGAGLAVLDAPTQAFWQASFTQIDGAVLSMASFFGQPLVLNFWATWCPPCIKEMPELDRFAKAFAARGGRVVGLAVDNPTAVRQFLAKTPVGYAIALAGFEGTDLSRQLGNSIGALPFTAVFDRSGRVVQRKLGETTFDELNGWVQTL
;
A
#
# COMPACT_ATOMS: atom_id res chain seq x y z
N MET A 1 -52.39 -19.88 -56.42
CA MET A 1 -50.97 -20.21 -56.72
C MET A 1 -50.04 -19.55 -55.75
N LYS A 2 -49.28 -20.38 -55.00
CA LYS A 2 -47.95 -20.23 -54.43
C LYS A 2 -47.69 -19.14 -53.39
N ARG A 3 -47.74 -19.55 -52.16
CA ARG A 3 -46.85 -19.43 -50.99
C ARG A 3 -45.41 -19.05 -51.33
N ARG A 4 -44.95 -17.94 -50.79
CA ARG A 4 -43.53 -17.65 -50.51
C ARG A 4 -43.40 -16.29 -49.81
N HIS A 5 -43.41 -16.23 -48.50
CA HIS A 5 -42.81 -15.15 -47.67
C HIS A 5 -42.93 -15.57 -46.17
N LEU A 6 -41.99 -16.36 -45.74
CA LEU A 6 -41.76 -16.59 -44.30
C LEU A 6 -40.33 -17.17 -44.15
N ALA A 7 -39.33 -16.33 -44.03
CA ALA A 7 -38.02 -16.69 -43.48
C ALA A 7 -37.05 -15.51 -43.51
N LEU A 8 -37.25 -14.45 -42.71
CA LEU A 8 -36.24 -13.39 -42.49
C LEU A 8 -36.40 -12.68 -41.13
N GLY A 9 -36.79 -13.39 -40.07
CA GLY A 9 -37.00 -12.76 -38.77
C GLY A 9 -36.21 -13.34 -37.58
N ALA A 10 -35.35 -14.34 -37.80
CA ALA A 10 -34.78 -15.09 -36.65
C ALA A 10 -33.24 -14.88 -36.43
N VAL A 11 -32.54 -14.12 -37.26
CA VAL A 11 -31.06 -13.98 -37.13
C VAL A 11 -30.66 -12.78 -36.31
N GLY A 12 -31.50 -11.76 -36.12
CA GLY A 12 -31.14 -10.53 -35.39
C GLY A 12 -31.12 -10.62 -33.89
N ALA A 13 -31.90 -11.56 -33.28
CA ALA A 13 -32.05 -11.62 -31.83
C ALA A 13 -30.89 -12.34 -31.11
N VAL A 14 -30.19 -13.26 -31.78
CA VAL A 14 -29.11 -14.04 -31.18
C VAL A 14 -27.80 -13.23 -31.02
N ALA A 15 -27.54 -12.28 -31.93
CA ALA A 15 -26.34 -11.47 -31.87
C ALA A 15 -26.36 -10.43 -30.72
N ALA A 16 -27.53 -9.91 -30.35
CA ALA A 16 -27.66 -8.92 -29.27
C ALA A 16 -27.43 -9.54 -27.88
N VAL A 17 -27.90 -10.78 -27.65
CA VAL A 17 -27.72 -11.47 -26.35
C VAL A 17 -26.28 -11.92 -26.14
N ALA A 18 -25.57 -12.32 -27.21
CA ALA A 18 -24.16 -12.69 -27.13
C ALA A 18 -23.24 -11.49 -26.84
N GLY A 19 -23.57 -10.29 -27.35
CA GLY A 19 -22.80 -9.05 -27.10
C GLY A 19 -22.91 -8.55 -25.65
N VAL A 20 -24.10 -8.62 -25.05
CA VAL A 20 -24.32 -8.21 -23.66
C VAL A 20 -23.66 -9.21 -22.70
N GLY A 21 -23.78 -10.52 -22.93
CA GLY A 21 -23.11 -11.54 -22.14
C GLY A 21 -21.59 -11.43 -22.14
N TRP A 22 -20.98 -11.09 -23.30
CA TRP A 22 -19.56 -10.88 -23.45
C TRP A 22 -19.05 -9.65 -22.68
N ASN A 23 -19.81 -8.55 -22.68
CA ASN A 23 -19.46 -7.35 -21.94
C ASN A 23 -19.60 -7.55 -20.42
N LEU A 24 -20.62 -8.26 -19.95
CA LEU A 24 -20.81 -8.59 -18.55
C LEU A 24 -19.76 -9.58 -18.05
N TRP A 25 -19.35 -10.53 -18.88
CA TRP A 25 -18.27 -11.47 -18.56
C TRP A 25 -16.90 -10.78 -18.47
N ARG A 26 -16.60 -9.84 -19.39
CA ARG A 26 -15.36 -9.03 -19.30
C ARG A 26 -15.30 -8.16 -18.04
N ALA A 27 -16.43 -7.64 -17.56
CA ALA A 27 -16.50 -6.85 -16.32
C ALA A 27 -16.31 -7.72 -15.06
N SER A 28 -16.46 -9.04 -15.17
CA SER A 28 -16.36 -9.97 -14.04
C SER A 28 -15.01 -10.70 -13.94
N VAL A 29 -14.09 -10.50 -14.91
CA VAL A 29 -12.75 -11.09 -14.82
C VAL A 29 -11.95 -10.27 -13.80
N PRO A 30 -11.57 -10.83 -12.64
CA PRO A 30 -10.71 -10.14 -11.70
C PRO A 30 -9.40 -9.77 -12.41
N THR A 31 -9.05 -8.50 -12.44
CA THR A 31 -7.73 -8.08 -12.94
C THR A 31 -6.68 -8.79 -12.08
N PRO A 32 -5.75 -9.57 -12.63
CA PRO A 32 -4.73 -10.21 -11.83
C PRO A 32 -3.95 -9.14 -11.06
N ALA A 33 -3.74 -9.36 -9.76
CA ALA A 33 -3.06 -8.43 -8.86
C ALA A 33 -1.69 -7.94 -9.39
N GLY A 34 -1.07 -8.68 -10.32
CA GLY A 34 0.15 -8.30 -11.00
C GLY A 34 0.02 -7.21 -12.07
N ALA A 35 -1.18 -6.97 -12.63
CA ALA A 35 -1.34 -6.00 -13.72
C ALA A 35 -1.16 -4.54 -13.24
N GLY A 36 -1.53 -4.22 -11.99
CA GLY A 36 -1.33 -2.89 -11.40
C GLY A 36 0.14 -2.59 -11.11
N LEU A 37 0.92 -3.59 -10.73
CA LEU A 37 2.34 -3.44 -10.42
C LEU A 37 3.18 -3.08 -11.65
N ALA A 38 2.83 -3.57 -12.83
CA ALA A 38 3.57 -3.35 -14.08
C ALA A 38 3.60 -1.87 -14.54
N VAL A 39 2.78 -0.99 -13.95
CA VAL A 39 2.70 0.45 -14.26
C VAL A 39 3.53 1.30 -13.29
N LEU A 40 4.11 0.68 -12.25
CA LEU A 40 4.91 1.38 -11.24
C LEU A 40 6.37 1.48 -11.70
N ASP A 41 7.10 2.46 -11.17
CA ASP A 41 8.56 2.50 -11.31
C ASP A 41 9.22 1.29 -10.63
N ALA A 42 10.42 0.92 -11.08
CA ALA A 42 11.10 -0.28 -10.62
C ALA A 42 11.34 -0.31 -9.08
N PRO A 43 11.74 0.78 -8.41
CA PRO A 43 11.86 0.82 -6.95
C PRO A 43 10.54 0.57 -6.23
N THR A 44 9.48 1.23 -6.65
CA THR A 44 8.14 1.07 -6.06
C THR A 44 7.59 -0.35 -6.30
N GLN A 45 7.83 -0.91 -7.48
CA GLN A 45 7.49 -2.30 -7.78
C GLN A 45 8.24 -3.28 -6.87
N ALA A 46 9.55 -3.09 -6.68
CA ALA A 46 10.37 -3.92 -5.79
C ALA A 46 9.89 -3.84 -4.34
N PHE A 47 9.51 -2.65 -3.86
CA PHE A 47 8.92 -2.48 -2.53
C PHE A 47 7.65 -3.33 -2.35
N TRP A 48 6.72 -3.32 -3.31
CA TRP A 48 5.48 -4.10 -3.21
C TRP A 48 5.71 -5.61 -3.25
N GLN A 49 6.83 -6.07 -3.80
CA GLN A 49 7.24 -7.48 -3.82
C GLN A 49 8.03 -7.88 -2.57
N ALA A 50 8.46 -6.92 -1.76
CA ALA A 50 9.27 -7.18 -0.57
C ALA A 50 8.43 -7.76 0.58
N SER A 51 9.14 -8.45 1.47
CA SER A 51 8.60 -8.94 2.74
C SER A 51 9.60 -8.65 3.86
N PHE A 52 9.07 -8.33 5.04
CA PHE A 52 9.87 -7.99 6.21
C PHE A 52 9.48 -8.87 7.40
N THR A 53 10.40 -9.09 8.32
CA THR A 53 10.10 -9.84 9.55
C THR A 53 9.54 -8.90 10.61
N GLN A 54 8.43 -9.25 11.22
CA GLN A 54 7.85 -8.54 12.36
C GLN A 54 8.59 -8.89 13.66
N ILE A 55 8.26 -8.20 14.74
CA ILE A 55 8.93 -8.38 16.05
C ILE A 55 8.69 -9.77 16.63
N ASP A 56 7.55 -10.37 16.36
CA ASP A 56 7.15 -11.72 16.78
C ASP A 56 7.72 -12.83 15.86
N GLY A 57 8.43 -12.47 14.80
CA GLY A 57 8.97 -13.39 13.80
C GLY A 57 8.04 -13.69 12.61
N ALA A 58 6.82 -13.17 12.61
CA ALA A 58 5.91 -13.33 11.47
C ALA A 58 6.43 -12.56 10.24
N VAL A 59 6.07 -13.05 9.06
CA VAL A 59 6.40 -12.38 7.78
C VAL A 59 5.31 -11.38 7.43
N LEU A 60 5.70 -10.13 7.22
CA LEU A 60 4.85 -9.06 6.71
C LEU A 60 5.13 -8.84 5.22
N SER A 61 4.26 -9.33 4.37
CA SER A 61 4.37 -9.12 2.92
C SER A 61 3.76 -7.77 2.53
N MET A 62 4.51 -6.91 1.83
CA MET A 62 3.98 -5.62 1.36
C MET A 62 2.88 -5.80 0.32
N ALA A 63 2.91 -6.88 -0.46
CA ALA A 63 1.83 -7.22 -1.40
C ALA A 63 0.45 -7.34 -0.72
N SER A 64 0.37 -7.67 0.57
CA SER A 64 -0.89 -7.77 1.31
C SER A 64 -1.58 -6.41 1.53
N PHE A 65 -0.86 -5.31 1.37
CA PHE A 65 -1.38 -3.95 1.48
C PHE A 65 -1.69 -3.32 0.11
N PHE A 66 -1.31 -3.98 -0.99
CA PHE A 66 -1.58 -3.45 -2.33
C PHE A 66 -3.09 -3.28 -2.56
N GLY A 67 -3.49 -2.16 -3.17
CA GLY A 67 -4.90 -1.81 -3.33
C GLY A 67 -5.51 -1.02 -2.17
N GLN A 68 -4.76 -0.83 -1.07
CA GLN A 68 -5.13 0.01 0.07
C GLN A 68 -4.20 1.22 0.16
N PRO A 69 -4.68 2.40 0.60
CA PRO A 69 -3.78 3.50 0.90
C PRO A 69 -2.84 3.12 2.04
N LEU A 70 -1.54 3.36 1.88
CA LEU A 70 -0.51 2.98 2.85
C LEU A 70 0.34 4.19 3.24
N VAL A 71 0.53 4.40 4.53
CA VAL A 71 1.57 5.27 5.08
C VAL A 71 2.71 4.39 5.59
N LEU A 72 3.87 4.54 4.99
CA LEU A 72 5.09 3.83 5.32
C LEU A 72 6.05 4.79 6.01
N ASN A 73 6.45 4.46 7.24
CA ASN A 73 7.37 5.29 8.03
C ASN A 73 8.66 4.51 8.32
N PHE A 74 9.82 5.10 7.97
CA PHE A 74 11.14 4.57 8.33
C PHE A 74 11.63 5.26 9.59
N TRP A 75 12.02 4.47 10.58
CA TRP A 75 12.35 4.95 11.91
C TRP A 75 13.45 4.11 12.58
N ALA A 76 14.00 4.58 13.70
CA ALA A 76 14.93 3.82 14.52
C ALA A 76 14.81 4.20 16.01
N THR A 77 15.24 3.30 16.89
CA THR A 77 15.20 3.52 18.36
C THR A 77 16.20 4.59 18.83
N TRP A 78 17.25 4.81 18.07
CA TRP A 78 18.28 5.83 18.32
C TRP A 78 17.97 7.19 17.69
N CYS A 79 16.80 7.36 17.09
CA CYS A 79 16.38 8.56 16.37
C CYS A 79 15.34 9.34 17.21
N PRO A 80 15.73 10.42 17.92
CA PRO A 80 14.80 11.13 18.80
C PRO A 80 13.55 11.69 18.11
N PRO A 81 13.61 12.32 16.91
CA PRO A 81 12.42 12.79 16.22
C PRO A 81 11.50 11.63 15.76
N CYS A 82 12.07 10.44 15.45
CA CYS A 82 11.27 9.26 15.13
C CYS A 82 10.41 8.85 16.34
N ILE A 83 11.02 8.77 17.52
CA ILE A 83 10.33 8.40 18.76
C ILE A 83 9.23 9.41 19.08
N LYS A 84 9.49 10.70 18.86
CA LYS A 84 8.56 11.79 19.14
C LYS A 84 7.30 11.73 18.26
N GLU A 85 7.42 11.33 17.00
CA GLU A 85 6.27 11.23 16.07
C GLU A 85 5.42 9.96 16.28
N MET A 86 5.95 8.89 16.91
CA MET A 86 5.26 7.61 17.03
C MET A 86 3.86 7.69 17.68
N PRO A 87 3.60 8.49 18.72
CA PRO A 87 2.24 8.67 19.26
C PRO A 87 1.28 9.29 18.24
N GLU A 88 1.75 10.21 17.43
CA GLU A 88 0.94 10.85 16.36
C GLU A 88 0.60 9.84 15.27
N LEU A 89 1.58 9.03 14.85
CA LEU A 89 1.38 7.91 13.91
C LEU A 89 0.40 6.87 14.47
N ASP A 90 0.47 6.53 15.77
CA ASP A 90 -0.44 5.56 16.40
C ASP A 90 -1.88 6.08 16.44
N ARG A 91 -2.06 7.34 16.81
CA ARG A 91 -3.37 8.00 16.78
C ARG A 91 -3.93 8.05 15.35
N PHE A 92 -3.07 8.44 14.40
CA PHE A 92 -3.43 8.50 12.99
C PHE A 92 -3.79 7.12 12.42
N ALA A 93 -3.02 6.07 12.74
CA ALA A 93 -3.26 4.72 12.25
C ALA A 93 -4.66 4.20 12.61
N LYS A 94 -5.12 4.47 13.83
CA LYS A 94 -6.48 4.13 14.29
C LYS A 94 -7.57 4.82 13.45
N ALA A 95 -7.41 6.12 13.21
CA ALA A 95 -8.35 6.88 12.40
C ALA A 95 -8.31 6.48 10.91
N PHE A 96 -7.12 6.18 10.40
CA PHE A 96 -6.91 5.81 9.00
C PHE A 96 -7.42 4.40 8.68
N ALA A 97 -7.31 3.46 9.62
CA ALA A 97 -7.86 2.11 9.49
C ALA A 97 -9.39 2.13 9.28
N ALA A 98 -10.13 3.03 9.92
CA ALA A 98 -11.56 3.19 9.74
C ALA A 98 -11.94 3.63 8.29
N ARG A 99 -10.99 4.21 7.55
CA ARG A 99 -11.14 4.61 6.14
C ARG A 99 -10.53 3.61 5.16
N GLY A 100 -10.13 2.42 5.64
CA GLY A 100 -9.52 1.36 4.83
C GLY A 100 -8.04 1.58 4.51
N GLY A 101 -7.38 2.53 5.17
CA GLY A 101 -5.94 2.76 5.04
C GLY A 101 -5.12 1.96 6.05
N ARG A 102 -3.81 1.93 5.86
CA ARG A 102 -2.86 1.22 6.72
C ARG A 102 -1.62 2.08 7.02
N VAL A 103 -1.03 1.82 8.18
CA VAL A 103 0.28 2.37 8.58
C VAL A 103 1.24 1.21 8.84
N VAL A 104 2.45 1.31 8.32
CA VAL A 104 3.54 0.36 8.56
C VAL A 104 4.78 1.14 8.96
N GLY A 105 5.39 0.78 10.09
CA GLY A 105 6.69 1.27 10.52
C GLY A 105 7.78 0.27 10.15
N LEU A 106 8.75 0.67 9.32
CA LEU A 106 9.94 -0.11 9.00
C LEU A 106 11.12 0.37 9.86
N ALA A 107 11.55 -0.47 10.78
CA ALA A 107 12.66 -0.17 11.68
C ALA A 107 14.01 -0.36 10.97
N VAL A 108 14.78 0.72 10.88
CA VAL A 108 16.17 0.76 10.39
C VAL A 108 17.10 0.60 11.60
N ASP A 109 17.05 -0.59 12.21
CA ASP A 109 17.69 -0.86 13.48
C ASP A 109 17.88 -2.37 13.70
N ASN A 110 18.59 -2.75 14.75
CA ASN A 110 18.72 -4.15 15.12
C ASN A 110 17.46 -4.67 15.84
N PRO A 111 17.12 -5.96 15.64
CA PRO A 111 15.89 -6.53 16.19
C PRO A 111 15.77 -6.48 17.70
N THR A 112 16.90 -6.56 18.46
CA THR A 112 16.90 -6.55 19.91
C THR A 112 16.54 -5.18 20.46
N ALA A 113 17.12 -4.11 19.92
CA ALA A 113 16.80 -2.73 20.31
C ALA A 113 15.33 -2.42 20.04
N VAL A 114 14.82 -2.81 18.86
CA VAL A 114 13.41 -2.59 18.49
C VAL A 114 12.46 -3.31 19.45
N ARG A 115 12.73 -4.60 19.76
CA ARG A 115 11.91 -5.35 20.75
C ARG A 115 11.91 -4.70 22.13
N GLN A 116 13.09 -4.31 22.65
CA GLN A 116 13.20 -3.67 23.96
C GLN A 116 12.50 -2.31 24.02
N PHE A 117 12.55 -1.55 22.93
CA PHE A 117 11.87 -0.27 22.81
C PHE A 117 10.35 -0.46 22.81
N LEU A 118 9.81 -1.32 21.94
CA LEU A 118 8.38 -1.54 21.80
C LEU A 118 7.75 -2.21 23.04
N ALA A 119 8.52 -2.95 23.82
CA ALA A 119 8.06 -3.47 25.12
C ALA A 119 7.75 -2.33 26.13
N LYS A 120 8.41 -1.17 26.00
CA LYS A 120 8.22 0.01 26.84
C LYS A 120 7.28 1.04 26.23
N THR A 121 7.25 1.10 24.91
CA THR A 121 6.49 2.08 24.11
C THR A 121 5.73 1.36 23.00
N PRO A 122 4.66 0.62 23.35
CA PRO A 122 3.88 -0.12 22.38
C PRO A 122 3.12 0.81 21.43
N VAL A 123 2.96 0.39 20.17
CA VAL A 123 2.13 1.06 19.17
C VAL A 123 1.13 0.08 18.59
N GLY A 124 0.00 0.57 18.10
CA GLY A 124 -1.09 -0.25 17.55
C GLY A 124 -1.03 -0.50 16.03
N TYR A 125 -0.03 0.04 15.33
CA TYR A 125 0.18 -0.21 13.90
C TYR A 125 1.31 -1.21 13.66
N ALA A 126 1.34 -1.81 12.48
CA ALA A 126 2.30 -2.85 12.14
C ALA A 126 3.75 -2.32 12.15
N ILE A 127 4.63 -3.01 12.86
CA ILE A 127 6.07 -2.75 12.86
C ILE A 127 6.79 -3.97 12.27
N ALA A 128 7.70 -3.71 11.33
CA ALA A 128 8.59 -4.73 10.79
C ALA A 128 10.05 -4.22 10.74
N LEU A 129 10.96 -5.17 10.64
CA LEU A 129 12.39 -4.94 10.67
C LEU A 129 12.92 -4.81 9.24
N ALA A 130 13.41 -3.64 8.87
CA ALA A 130 14.12 -3.43 7.61
C ALA A 130 15.63 -3.60 7.77
N GLY A 131 16.13 -3.67 9.02
CA GLY A 131 17.57 -3.69 9.29
C GLY A 131 18.24 -2.41 8.78
N PHE A 132 19.57 -2.41 8.76
CA PHE A 132 20.31 -1.24 8.24
C PHE A 132 20.15 -1.05 6.73
N GLU A 133 19.81 -2.10 5.99
CA GLU A 133 19.49 -2.07 4.56
C GLU A 133 18.19 -1.27 4.27
N GLY A 134 17.36 -1.07 5.28
CA GLY A 134 16.19 -0.20 5.19
C GLY A 134 16.52 1.24 4.78
N THR A 135 17.75 1.70 5.03
CA THR A 135 18.23 3.00 4.55
C THR A 135 18.25 3.06 3.01
N ASP A 136 18.74 2.01 2.35
CA ASP A 136 18.80 1.96 0.89
C ASP A 136 17.41 1.83 0.27
N LEU A 137 16.52 1.05 0.90
CA LEU A 137 15.12 1.02 0.50
C LEU A 137 14.46 2.41 0.62
N SER A 138 14.71 3.14 1.72
CA SER A 138 14.19 4.50 1.88
C SER A 138 14.69 5.45 0.79
N ARG A 139 15.99 5.31 0.39
CA ARG A 139 16.57 6.08 -0.73
C ARG A 139 15.88 5.77 -2.06
N GLN A 140 15.62 4.50 -2.34
CA GLN A 140 14.90 4.07 -3.54
C GLN A 140 13.47 4.64 -3.58
N LEU A 141 12.84 4.84 -2.43
CA LEU A 141 11.52 5.45 -2.30
C LEU A 141 11.56 7.00 -2.24
N GLY A 142 12.73 7.62 -2.40
CA GLY A 142 12.88 9.06 -2.57
C GLY A 142 13.52 9.82 -1.39
N ASN A 143 14.04 9.12 -0.37
CA ASN A 143 14.85 9.70 0.70
C ASN A 143 16.30 9.84 0.25
N SER A 144 16.61 10.83 -0.55
CA SER A 144 17.92 10.97 -1.22
C SER A 144 19.13 10.93 -0.28
N ILE A 145 18.99 11.41 0.95
CA ILE A 145 20.08 11.47 1.94
C ILE A 145 20.06 10.30 2.94
N GLY A 146 18.99 9.50 2.98
CA GLY A 146 18.88 8.36 3.90
C GLY A 146 18.71 8.74 5.37
N ALA A 147 18.27 9.96 5.69
CA ALA A 147 18.06 10.41 7.06
C ALA A 147 16.69 9.97 7.59
N LEU A 148 16.51 9.95 8.92
CA LEU A 148 15.30 9.52 9.62
C LEU A 148 14.73 10.66 10.48
N PRO A 149 13.40 10.65 10.71
CA PRO A 149 12.42 9.76 10.11
C PRO A 149 12.13 10.11 8.64
N PHE A 150 11.66 9.13 7.89
CA PHE A 150 11.19 9.35 6.52
C PHE A 150 9.84 8.68 6.32
N THR A 151 8.89 9.41 5.77
CA THR A 151 7.55 8.92 5.50
C THR A 151 7.23 8.97 4.01
N ALA A 152 6.71 7.86 3.46
CA ALA A 152 6.16 7.75 2.11
C ALA A 152 4.70 7.35 2.18
N VAL A 153 3.84 7.99 1.38
CA VAL A 153 2.41 7.69 1.29
C VAL A 153 2.10 7.13 -0.08
N PHE A 154 1.42 5.99 -0.10
CA PHE A 154 1.01 5.29 -1.30
C PHE A 154 -0.51 5.38 -1.50
N ASP A 155 -0.92 5.63 -2.73
CA ASP A 155 -2.32 5.55 -3.14
C ASP A 155 -2.78 4.08 -3.35
N ARG A 156 -4.08 3.89 -3.64
CA ARG A 156 -4.65 2.56 -3.92
C ARG A 156 -4.05 1.89 -5.17
N SER A 157 -3.46 2.65 -6.07
CA SER A 157 -2.76 2.11 -7.25
C SER A 157 -1.32 1.68 -6.93
N GLY A 158 -0.87 1.86 -5.69
CA GLY A 158 0.47 1.53 -5.22
C GLY A 158 1.54 2.58 -5.55
N ARG A 159 1.17 3.76 -6.06
CA ARG A 159 2.11 4.84 -6.38
C ARG A 159 2.41 5.68 -5.15
N VAL A 160 3.65 6.12 -5.02
CA VAL A 160 4.02 7.09 -3.99
C VAL A 160 3.51 8.48 -4.38
N VAL A 161 2.55 9.01 -3.59
CA VAL A 161 1.89 10.30 -3.83
C VAL A 161 2.40 11.41 -2.92
N GLN A 162 3.02 11.07 -1.77
CA GLN A 162 3.60 12.02 -0.86
C GLN A 162 4.86 11.46 -0.20
N ARG A 163 5.82 12.33 0.10
CA ARG A 163 7.04 12.01 0.82
C ARG A 163 7.36 13.13 1.81
N LYS A 164 7.89 12.76 2.96
CA LYS A 164 8.44 13.73 3.92
C LYS A 164 9.68 13.17 4.59
N LEU A 165 10.73 13.96 4.62
CA LEU A 165 11.87 13.78 5.50
C LEU A 165 11.66 14.64 6.75
N GLY A 166 11.85 14.02 7.91
CA GLY A 166 11.60 14.65 9.21
C GLY A 166 10.26 14.27 9.82
N GLU A 167 10.04 14.74 11.03
CA GLU A 167 8.91 14.43 11.91
C GLU A 167 7.56 14.78 11.25
N THR A 168 6.58 13.88 11.38
CA THR A 168 5.20 14.05 10.92
C THR A 168 4.25 14.29 12.09
N THR A 169 3.12 14.94 11.84
CA THR A 169 2.03 15.13 12.80
C THR A 169 0.75 14.45 12.31
N PHE A 170 -0.20 14.23 13.23
CA PHE A 170 -1.52 13.71 12.87
C PHE A 170 -2.21 14.55 11.79
N ASP A 171 -2.17 15.87 11.93
CA ASP A 171 -2.88 16.78 11.03
C ASP A 171 -2.27 16.79 9.62
N GLU A 172 -0.93 16.74 9.52
CA GLU A 172 -0.24 16.61 8.24
C GLU A 172 -0.61 15.28 7.56
N LEU A 173 -0.49 14.15 8.27
CA LEU A 173 -0.83 12.83 7.76
C LEU A 173 -2.30 12.79 7.31
N ASN A 174 -3.20 13.33 8.13
CA ASN A 174 -4.62 13.37 7.82
C ASN A 174 -4.90 14.23 6.57
N GLY A 175 -4.21 15.36 6.41
CA GLY A 175 -4.31 16.20 5.22
C GLY A 175 -3.88 15.47 3.94
N TRP A 176 -2.77 14.71 3.98
CA TRP A 176 -2.26 14.00 2.80
C TRP A 176 -3.16 12.87 2.31
N VAL A 177 -3.92 12.24 3.20
CA VAL A 177 -4.76 11.07 2.87
C VAL A 177 -6.23 11.38 2.66
N GLN A 178 -6.62 12.67 2.65
CA GLN A 178 -8.04 13.05 2.48
C GLN A 178 -8.60 12.67 1.10
N THR A 179 -7.76 12.58 0.09
CA THR A 179 -8.13 12.33 -1.31
C THR A 179 -7.77 10.92 -1.82
N LEU A 180 -7.35 10.00 -0.93
CA LEU A 180 -6.88 8.65 -1.29
C LEU A 180 -7.96 7.58 -1.25
#